data_7fc0e1987d4060f18352766a6bf564db
#
_entry.id   7fc0e1987d4060f18352766a6bf564db
#
_cell.length_a   1.000
_cell.length_b   1.000
_cell.length_c   1.000
_cell.angle_alpha   90.00
_cell.angle_beta   90.00
_cell.angle_gamma   90.00
#
_symmetry.space_group_name_H-M   'P 1'
#
loop_
_entity.id
_entity.type
_entity.pdbx_description
1 polymer ?
#
loop_
_entity_poly.entity_id
_entity_poly.type
_entity_poly.pdbx_seq_one_letter_code
_entity_poly.pdbx_strand_id
1 'polypeptide(L)'
;MDGLVTASDDAAYADTLAGTNHHPNQMRGYAFKWQDKEETTILRKFEWSPSVNSLNPVAVFDPVELEGTTVTRASLHNVTYLLGKDLRVGNKITVYKANMIIPQIAENLNMERHYNGDFYRYDDIWSRHSIPTQCPVCGAATKLRETGDDRNKTLVLTCTNPDCAAKKLKRFNRFVQKGCMNIKGISEETIAKFISRGFIKEFADFYKLADHKTEIVSMDGFGETMFSNLVAAVETSRKTDFVSLINALGIPNIGKGQAKVLSKAYAGDIGSFFHDVYARHSFSTIDGIGDVLESNLWDWGNEYLRYIEREDDDVFPEGINLEIYHLLQEVEITKTNGNVAATLSRKTFVITGKLNHFANRESLVEKIEALGGKVSGSVSAKTSYLVNNDVTSTSGKNKKAKELGIPIISEEELLSMLKEENA
;
A
#
# COMPACT_ATOMS: atom_id res chain seq x y z
N MET A 1 -24.79 -11.24 -6.71
CA MET A 1 -25.11 -9.93 -7.39
C MET A 1 -24.93 -8.85 -6.34
N ASP A 2 -23.94 -7.94 -6.52
CA ASP A 2 -23.51 -7.01 -5.46
C ASP A 2 -24.49 -5.87 -5.15
N GLY A 3 -25.64 -5.82 -5.81
CA GLY A 3 -26.70 -4.85 -5.64
C GLY A 3 -27.20 -4.27 -6.96
N LEU A 4 -28.26 -3.49 -6.88
CA LEU A 4 -28.83 -2.73 -8.01
C LEU A 4 -28.40 -1.28 -7.90
N VAL A 5 -27.85 -0.74 -8.98
CA VAL A 5 -27.54 0.69 -9.05
C VAL A 5 -28.59 1.36 -9.92
N THR A 6 -29.30 2.34 -9.35
CA THR A 6 -30.18 3.21 -10.11
C THR A 6 -29.44 4.50 -10.45
N ALA A 7 -29.50 4.92 -11.69
CA ALA A 7 -28.98 6.22 -12.13
C ALA A 7 -30.12 7.02 -12.78
N SER A 8 -29.99 8.36 -12.84
CA SER A 8 -30.91 9.18 -13.60
C SER A 8 -30.81 8.86 -15.08
N ASP A 9 -31.92 8.70 -15.77
CA ASP A 9 -32.01 8.60 -17.22
C ASP A 9 -32.01 9.99 -17.91
N ASP A 10 -32.24 11.05 -17.13
CA ASP A 10 -32.12 12.44 -17.58
C ASP A 10 -30.64 12.89 -17.46
N ALA A 11 -29.95 12.92 -18.61
CA ALA A 11 -28.56 13.34 -18.68
C ALA A 11 -28.38 14.82 -18.32
N ALA A 12 -29.33 15.71 -18.67
CA ALA A 12 -29.25 17.13 -18.36
C ALA A 12 -29.36 17.37 -16.84
N TYR A 13 -30.24 16.66 -16.18
CA TYR A 13 -30.33 16.70 -14.71
C TYR A 13 -29.08 16.11 -14.06
N ALA A 14 -28.60 15.00 -14.54
CA ALA A 14 -27.38 14.35 -14.02
C ALA A 14 -26.15 15.27 -14.09
N ASP A 15 -26.04 16.07 -15.16
CA ASP A 15 -24.94 17.02 -15.34
C ASP A 15 -25.02 18.24 -14.42
N THR A 16 -26.19 18.54 -13.84
CA THR A 16 -26.34 19.60 -12.82
C THR A 16 -25.79 19.16 -11.45
N LEU A 17 -25.60 17.86 -11.24
CA LEU A 17 -25.12 17.34 -9.97
C LEU A 17 -23.61 17.54 -9.83
N ALA A 18 -23.18 18.28 -8.82
CA ALA A 18 -21.76 18.52 -8.55
C ALA A 18 -21.00 17.22 -8.32
N GLY A 19 -19.70 17.18 -8.64
CA GLY A 19 -18.81 16.05 -8.36
C GLY A 19 -18.13 16.13 -7.00
N THR A 20 -17.66 15.01 -6.48
CA THR A 20 -16.62 14.98 -5.45
C THR A 20 -15.24 14.97 -6.11
N ASN A 21 -14.17 15.21 -5.33
CA ASN A 21 -12.78 15.17 -5.83
C ASN A 21 -12.40 13.85 -6.54
N HIS A 22 -13.17 12.77 -6.33
CA HIS A 22 -12.87 11.43 -6.84
C HIS A 22 -13.93 10.88 -7.80
N HIS A 23 -15.19 11.32 -7.70
CA HIS A 23 -16.31 10.78 -8.50
C HIS A 23 -17.29 11.88 -8.92
N PRO A 24 -17.70 11.91 -10.21
CA PRO A 24 -18.77 12.79 -10.65
C PRO A 24 -20.11 12.33 -10.03
N ASN A 25 -20.90 13.28 -9.52
CA ASN A 25 -22.20 12.97 -8.89
C ASN A 25 -23.24 12.46 -9.89
N GLN A 26 -23.10 12.79 -11.17
CA GLN A 26 -23.96 12.29 -12.25
C GLN A 26 -23.91 10.76 -12.38
N MET A 27 -22.84 10.10 -11.90
CA MET A 27 -22.75 8.64 -11.84
C MET A 27 -23.21 8.08 -10.49
N ARG A 28 -23.68 8.92 -9.58
CA ARG A 28 -24.29 8.48 -8.33
C ARG A 28 -25.71 8.01 -8.57
N GLY A 29 -25.83 6.75 -8.92
CA GLY A 29 -27.07 6.06 -8.63
C GLY A 29 -27.18 5.75 -7.14
N TYR A 30 -28.38 5.54 -6.67
CA TYR A 30 -28.58 4.86 -5.40
C TYR A 30 -28.21 3.38 -5.60
N ALA A 31 -27.20 2.93 -4.87
CA ALA A 31 -26.91 1.50 -4.83
C ALA A 31 -27.83 0.87 -3.76
N PHE A 32 -28.82 0.12 -4.22
CA PHE A 32 -29.56 -0.78 -3.34
C PHE A 32 -28.70 -2.01 -3.09
N LYS A 33 -28.08 -2.07 -1.92
CA LYS A 33 -27.45 -3.29 -1.45
C LYS A 33 -28.50 -4.10 -0.71
N TRP A 34 -28.51 -5.41 -0.96
CA TRP A 34 -29.28 -6.34 -0.15
C TRP A 34 -28.77 -6.24 1.30
N GLN A 35 -29.65 -6.42 2.25
CA GLN A 35 -29.23 -6.56 3.64
C GLN A 35 -28.31 -7.80 3.72
N ASP A 36 -27.09 -7.59 4.22
CA ASP A 36 -26.15 -8.68 4.40
C ASP A 36 -26.76 -9.73 5.33
N LYS A 37 -26.64 -11.01 4.97
CA LYS A 37 -27.10 -12.09 5.83
C LYS A 37 -26.19 -12.15 7.05
N GLU A 38 -26.78 -11.99 8.23
CA GLU A 38 -26.08 -12.09 9.51
C GLU A 38 -26.34 -13.43 10.18
N GLU A 39 -25.31 -14.03 10.74
CA GLU A 39 -25.43 -15.25 11.56
C GLU A 39 -24.83 -14.98 12.94
N THR A 40 -25.42 -15.64 13.94
CA THR A 40 -25.01 -15.48 15.34
C THR A 40 -24.04 -16.58 15.74
N THR A 41 -22.98 -16.21 16.45
CA THR A 41 -21.95 -17.14 16.93
C THR A 41 -21.35 -16.71 18.25
N ILE A 42 -20.44 -17.52 18.81
CA ILE A 42 -19.72 -17.25 20.07
C ILE A 42 -18.26 -16.96 19.77
N LEU A 43 -17.76 -15.83 20.23
CA LEU A 43 -16.36 -15.43 20.15
C LEU A 43 -15.50 -16.30 21.09
N ARG A 44 -14.57 -17.07 20.52
CA ARG A 44 -13.76 -18.05 21.27
C ARG A 44 -12.40 -17.55 21.68
N LYS A 45 -11.73 -16.78 20.84
CA LYS A 45 -10.41 -16.19 21.13
C LYS A 45 -10.10 -15.05 20.17
N PHE A 46 -9.07 -14.27 20.53
CA PHE A 46 -8.39 -13.38 19.61
C PHE A 46 -7.06 -14.00 19.19
N GLU A 47 -6.77 -13.93 17.90
CA GLU A 47 -5.45 -14.16 17.35
C GLU A 47 -4.86 -12.81 16.91
N TRP A 48 -3.55 -12.66 17.06
CA TRP A 48 -2.86 -11.42 16.74
C TRP A 48 -1.95 -11.63 15.55
N SER A 49 -2.38 -11.12 14.40
CA SER A 49 -1.68 -11.27 13.13
C SER A 49 -0.65 -10.17 12.95
N PRO A 50 0.64 -10.51 12.75
CA PRO A 50 1.67 -9.53 12.50
C PRO A 50 1.46 -8.78 11.17
N SER A 51 1.72 -7.48 11.21
CA SER A 51 1.88 -6.59 10.05
C SER A 51 3.23 -5.90 10.14
N VAL A 52 3.58 -5.06 9.18
CA VAL A 52 4.88 -4.35 9.17
C VAL A 52 5.07 -3.55 10.47
N ASN A 53 4.06 -2.82 10.91
CA ASN A 53 4.15 -1.89 12.03
C ASN A 53 3.16 -2.17 13.17
N SER A 54 2.40 -3.26 13.11
CA SER A 54 1.36 -3.56 14.09
C SER A 54 1.11 -5.05 14.26
N LEU A 55 0.42 -5.39 15.35
CA LEU A 55 -0.23 -6.67 15.58
C LEU A 55 -1.74 -6.44 15.47
N ASN A 56 -2.35 -7.00 14.43
CA ASN A 56 -3.77 -6.80 14.15
C ASN A 56 -4.62 -7.90 14.78
N PRO A 57 -5.67 -7.57 15.53
CA PRO A 57 -6.55 -8.57 16.12
C PRO A 57 -7.43 -9.25 15.08
N VAL A 58 -7.59 -10.55 15.23
CA VAL A 58 -8.48 -11.41 14.46
C VAL A 58 -9.39 -12.14 15.43
N ALA A 59 -10.69 -11.97 15.29
CA ALA A 59 -11.67 -12.74 16.05
C ALA A 59 -11.75 -14.16 15.50
N VAL A 60 -11.70 -15.15 16.39
CA VAL A 60 -11.99 -16.56 16.09
C VAL A 60 -13.23 -16.96 16.85
N PHE A 61 -14.22 -17.52 16.15
CA PHE A 61 -15.54 -17.85 16.66
C PHE A 61 -16.01 -19.23 16.18
N ASP A 62 -17.08 -19.74 16.79
CA ASP A 62 -17.65 -21.01 16.36
C ASP A 62 -18.07 -20.93 14.89
N PRO A 63 -17.92 -22.02 14.12
CA PRO A 63 -18.24 -22.04 12.70
C PRO A 63 -19.68 -21.61 12.40
N VAL A 64 -19.84 -20.75 11.40
CA VAL A 64 -21.15 -20.34 10.86
C VAL A 64 -21.16 -20.41 9.34
N GLU A 65 -22.32 -20.69 8.76
CA GLU A 65 -22.50 -20.74 7.31
C GLU A 65 -22.98 -19.38 6.80
N LEU A 66 -22.14 -18.72 6.03
CA LEU A 66 -22.41 -17.42 5.40
C LEU A 66 -22.13 -17.49 3.89
N GLU A 67 -23.13 -17.16 3.09
CA GLU A 67 -23.03 -17.13 1.63
C GLU A 67 -22.39 -18.40 1.04
N GLY A 68 -22.85 -19.57 1.54
CA GLY A 68 -22.44 -20.89 1.04
C GLY A 68 -21.01 -21.32 1.43
N THR A 69 -20.41 -20.66 2.41
CA THR A 69 -19.11 -21.06 2.96
C THR A 69 -19.10 -21.01 4.48
N THR A 70 -18.36 -21.92 5.10
CA THR A 70 -18.14 -21.94 6.55
C THR A 70 -17.11 -20.88 6.93
N VAL A 71 -17.47 -19.98 7.84
CA VAL A 71 -16.63 -18.89 8.34
C VAL A 71 -16.36 -19.10 9.83
N THR A 72 -15.11 -18.94 10.23
CA THR A 72 -14.65 -19.10 11.63
C THR A 72 -13.82 -17.92 12.12
N ARG A 73 -13.51 -16.95 11.26
CA ARG A 73 -12.56 -15.86 11.54
C ARG A 73 -13.03 -14.57 10.88
N ALA A 74 -12.82 -13.43 11.59
CA ALA A 74 -13.02 -12.09 11.05
C ALA A 74 -11.91 -11.14 11.50
N SER A 75 -11.45 -10.28 10.61
CA SER A 75 -10.49 -9.22 10.98
C SER A 75 -11.17 -8.17 11.85
N LEU A 76 -10.46 -7.72 12.89
CA LEU A 76 -10.87 -6.60 13.73
C LEU A 76 -10.06 -5.32 13.42
N HIS A 77 -9.33 -5.31 12.33
CA HIS A 77 -8.54 -4.19 11.83
C HIS A 77 -7.49 -3.65 12.83
N ASN A 78 -7.92 -3.17 13.99
CA ASN A 78 -7.08 -2.56 15.02
C ASN A 78 -7.71 -2.65 16.42
N VAL A 79 -6.99 -2.18 17.43
CA VAL A 79 -7.46 -2.20 18.81
C VAL A 79 -8.65 -1.27 19.03
N THR A 80 -8.70 -0.10 18.37
CA THR A 80 -9.86 0.81 18.47
C THR A 80 -11.16 0.12 18.05
N TYR A 81 -11.14 -0.64 16.97
CA TYR A 81 -12.32 -1.38 16.51
C TYR A 81 -12.75 -2.46 17.52
N LEU A 82 -11.77 -3.19 18.07
CA LEU A 82 -12.02 -4.20 19.10
C LEU A 82 -12.68 -3.57 20.34
N LEU A 83 -12.14 -2.45 20.83
CA LEU A 83 -12.66 -1.71 21.98
C LEU A 83 -14.02 -1.07 21.67
N GLY A 84 -14.19 -0.46 20.51
CA GLY A 84 -15.45 0.19 20.10
C GLY A 84 -16.65 -0.76 20.04
N LYS A 85 -16.40 -2.05 19.83
CA LYS A 85 -17.44 -3.10 19.90
C LYS A 85 -17.48 -3.84 21.23
N ASP A 86 -16.68 -3.44 22.21
CA ASP A 86 -16.52 -4.09 23.53
C ASP A 86 -16.39 -5.62 23.44
N LEU A 87 -15.60 -6.12 22.48
CA LEU A 87 -15.47 -7.54 22.22
C LEU A 87 -14.66 -8.24 23.29
N ARG A 88 -15.20 -9.34 23.82
CA ARG A 88 -14.57 -10.20 24.82
C ARG A 88 -14.76 -11.65 24.47
N VAL A 89 -13.83 -12.49 24.87
CA VAL A 89 -13.97 -13.94 24.72
C VAL A 89 -15.25 -14.40 25.46
N GLY A 90 -16.03 -15.23 24.79
CA GLY A 90 -17.34 -15.72 25.28
C GLY A 90 -18.53 -14.85 24.84
N ASN A 91 -18.32 -13.67 24.25
CA ASN A 91 -19.43 -12.87 23.75
C ASN A 91 -20.20 -13.58 22.63
N LYS A 92 -21.51 -13.41 22.64
CA LYS A 92 -22.39 -13.72 21.53
C LYS A 92 -22.35 -12.56 20.55
N ILE A 93 -21.96 -12.84 19.31
CA ILE A 93 -21.74 -11.83 18.26
C ILE A 93 -22.55 -12.18 17.02
N THR A 94 -22.89 -11.18 16.21
CA THR A 94 -23.36 -11.40 14.85
C THR A 94 -22.25 -11.14 13.86
N VAL A 95 -22.17 -11.95 12.81
CA VAL A 95 -21.15 -11.89 11.76
C VAL A 95 -21.81 -11.91 10.39
N TYR A 96 -21.21 -11.20 9.43
CA TYR A 96 -21.66 -11.13 8.05
C TYR A 96 -20.46 -11.08 7.09
N LYS A 97 -20.71 -11.17 5.79
CA LYS A 97 -19.66 -10.96 4.78
C LYS A 97 -19.84 -9.64 4.07
N ALA A 98 -18.99 -8.67 4.37
CA ALA A 98 -18.93 -7.43 3.60
C ALA A 98 -18.61 -7.73 2.12
N ASN A 99 -19.44 -7.18 1.21
CA ASN A 99 -19.37 -7.43 -0.22
C ASN A 99 -19.39 -8.93 -0.58
N MET A 100 -20.09 -9.77 0.20
CA MET A 100 -20.21 -11.23 0.03
C MET A 100 -18.86 -12.00 0.12
N ILE A 101 -17.78 -11.35 0.51
CA ILE A 101 -16.44 -11.92 0.50
C ILE A 101 -15.76 -11.86 1.88
N ILE A 102 -15.75 -10.70 2.52
CA ILE A 102 -14.90 -10.44 3.70
C ILE A 102 -15.71 -10.58 4.99
N PRO A 103 -15.41 -11.58 5.85
CA PRO A 103 -16.09 -11.73 7.14
C PRO A 103 -15.83 -10.54 8.06
N GLN A 104 -16.89 -10.02 8.66
CA GLN A 104 -16.86 -8.94 9.64
C GLN A 104 -17.82 -9.20 10.79
N ILE A 105 -17.56 -8.59 11.95
CA ILE A 105 -18.47 -8.60 13.09
C ILE A 105 -19.44 -7.42 12.94
N ALA A 106 -20.74 -7.72 12.85
CA ALA A 106 -21.80 -6.71 12.81
C ALA A 106 -22.01 -6.12 14.20
N GLU A 107 -22.37 -6.96 15.18
CA GLU A 107 -22.71 -6.53 16.53
C GLU A 107 -22.16 -7.46 17.60
N ASN A 108 -21.98 -6.93 18.81
CA ASN A 108 -21.77 -7.66 20.05
C ASN A 108 -23.09 -7.66 20.83
N LEU A 109 -23.77 -8.80 20.91
CA LEU A 109 -25.07 -8.93 21.57
C LEU A 109 -24.96 -8.91 23.10
N ASN A 110 -23.76 -8.98 23.67
CA ASN A 110 -23.49 -8.85 25.10
C ASN A 110 -22.90 -7.49 25.46
N MET A 111 -22.95 -6.52 24.52
CA MET A 111 -22.41 -5.18 24.79
C MET A 111 -23.22 -4.52 25.92
N GLU A 112 -22.59 -4.30 27.06
CA GLU A 112 -23.17 -3.53 28.13
C GLU A 112 -23.18 -2.06 27.71
N ARG A 113 -24.39 -1.47 27.58
CA ARG A 113 -24.53 -0.04 27.34
C ARG A 113 -24.17 0.72 28.62
N HIS A 114 -22.91 1.06 28.78
CA HIS A 114 -22.50 1.99 29.83
C HIS A 114 -23.01 3.40 29.49
N TYR A 115 -24.00 3.84 30.24
CA TYR A 115 -24.76 5.08 30.00
C TYR A 115 -23.99 6.36 30.40
N ASN A 116 -22.81 6.26 30.97
CA ASN A 116 -21.99 7.40 31.39
C ASN A 116 -20.64 7.29 30.69
N GLY A 117 -20.27 8.30 29.89
CA GLY A 117 -19.07 8.44 29.08
C GLY A 117 -17.70 8.28 29.76
N ASP A 118 -17.60 7.43 30.76
CA ASP A 118 -16.35 6.99 31.37
C ASP A 118 -15.65 6.04 30.41
N PHE A 119 -14.87 6.63 29.53
CA PHE A 119 -13.89 5.93 28.75
C PHE A 119 -12.95 5.17 29.68
N TYR A 120 -12.82 3.88 29.45
CA TYR A 120 -12.01 2.86 30.11
C TYR A 120 -10.80 3.40 30.86
N ARG A 121 -10.64 3.02 32.12
CA ARG A 121 -9.34 3.09 32.80
C ARG A 121 -8.36 2.25 32.00
N TYR A 122 -7.27 2.85 31.57
CA TYR A 122 -6.24 2.23 30.72
C TYR A 122 -5.72 0.90 31.27
N ASP A 123 -5.78 0.70 32.59
CA ASP A 123 -5.23 -0.47 33.26
C ASP A 123 -6.07 -1.76 33.09
N ASP A 124 -7.33 -1.64 32.69
CA ASP A 124 -8.25 -2.80 32.58
C ASP A 124 -8.46 -3.30 31.12
N ILE A 125 -8.10 -2.51 30.10
CA ILE A 125 -8.35 -2.89 28.70
C ILE A 125 -7.55 -4.12 28.27
N TRP A 126 -6.35 -4.31 28.82
CA TRP A 126 -5.46 -5.42 28.46
C TRP A 126 -6.08 -6.77 28.81
N SER A 127 -6.47 -6.94 30.08
CA SER A 127 -7.05 -8.19 30.58
C SER A 127 -8.48 -8.40 30.04
N ARG A 128 -9.30 -7.35 30.07
CA ARG A 128 -10.69 -7.39 29.68
C ARG A 128 -10.90 -7.79 28.22
N HIS A 129 -10.04 -7.34 27.33
CA HIS A 129 -10.09 -7.61 25.90
C HIS A 129 -9.03 -8.60 25.42
N SER A 130 -8.35 -9.28 26.35
CA SER A 130 -7.29 -10.25 26.04
C SER A 130 -6.24 -9.70 25.09
N ILE A 131 -5.83 -8.43 25.29
CA ILE A 131 -4.76 -7.81 24.52
C ILE A 131 -3.44 -8.36 25.06
N PRO A 132 -2.55 -8.94 24.23
CA PRO A 132 -1.33 -9.55 24.73
C PRO A 132 -0.31 -8.50 25.17
N THR A 133 0.25 -8.67 26.34
CA THR A 133 1.36 -7.87 26.88
C THR A 133 2.72 -8.29 26.31
N GLN A 134 2.76 -9.47 25.67
CA GLN A 134 3.93 -10.01 25.01
C GLN A 134 3.61 -10.34 23.55
N CYS A 135 4.58 -10.12 22.69
CA CYS A 135 4.43 -10.46 21.27
C CYS A 135 4.29 -11.98 21.10
N PRO A 136 3.26 -12.48 20.42
CA PRO A 136 3.02 -13.92 20.23
C PRO A 136 4.11 -14.62 19.39
N VAL A 137 4.98 -13.84 18.72
CA VAL A 137 6.03 -14.38 17.84
C VAL A 137 7.39 -14.41 18.52
N CYS A 138 7.81 -13.32 19.18
CA CYS A 138 9.16 -13.21 19.74
C CYS A 138 9.20 -13.07 21.25
N GLY A 139 8.05 -13.03 21.95
CA GLY A 139 7.96 -12.91 23.40
C GLY A 139 8.30 -11.52 23.96
N ALA A 140 8.78 -10.58 23.15
CA ALA A 140 9.09 -9.24 23.62
C ALA A 140 7.83 -8.49 24.06
N ALA A 141 7.96 -7.47 24.90
CA ALA A 141 6.85 -6.63 25.33
C ALA A 141 6.10 -6.01 24.14
N THR A 142 4.81 -5.82 24.31
CA THR A 142 3.98 -5.06 23.38
C THR A 142 3.62 -3.70 23.96
N LYS A 143 3.29 -2.75 23.12
CA LYS A 143 2.78 -1.43 23.52
C LYS A 143 1.64 -0.99 22.63
N LEU A 144 0.68 -0.25 23.19
CA LEU A 144 -0.31 0.47 22.42
C LEU A 144 0.29 1.79 21.92
N ARG A 145 0.01 2.12 20.68
CA ARG A 145 0.41 3.37 20.05
C ARG A 145 -0.80 4.00 19.36
N GLU A 146 -0.97 5.30 19.57
CA GLU A 146 -1.93 6.08 18.79
C GLU A 146 -1.36 6.37 17.40
N THR A 147 -2.20 6.25 16.37
CA THR A 147 -1.91 6.58 14.98
C THR A 147 -3.11 7.34 14.40
N GLY A 148 -2.89 8.08 13.33
CA GLY A 148 -3.94 8.91 12.70
C GLY A 148 -3.82 10.37 13.10
N ASP A 149 -4.74 11.19 12.59
CA ASP A 149 -4.87 12.61 12.91
C ASP A 149 -5.79 12.83 14.13
N ASP A 150 -5.87 14.08 14.63
CA ASP A 150 -6.66 14.41 15.80
C ASP A 150 -8.16 14.08 15.67
N ARG A 151 -8.68 13.92 14.46
CA ARG A 151 -10.07 13.57 14.17
C ARG A 151 -10.30 12.07 14.07
N ASN A 152 -9.26 11.28 13.74
CA ASN A 152 -9.35 9.85 13.49
C ASN A 152 -8.22 9.09 14.21
N LYS A 153 -8.08 9.27 15.52
CA LYS A 153 -7.11 8.54 16.33
C LYS A 153 -7.46 7.06 16.39
N THR A 154 -6.47 6.24 16.12
CA THR A 154 -6.57 4.78 16.11
C THR A 154 -5.51 4.17 17.00
N LEU A 155 -5.91 3.28 17.91
CA LEU A 155 -5.00 2.50 18.74
C LEU A 155 -4.56 1.25 17.99
N VAL A 156 -3.26 1.06 17.89
CA VAL A 156 -2.65 -0.15 17.33
C VAL A 156 -1.72 -0.80 18.36
N LEU A 157 -1.70 -2.12 18.40
CA LEU A 157 -0.75 -2.87 19.20
C LEU A 157 0.54 -3.06 18.41
N THR A 158 1.69 -2.80 19.05
CA THR A 158 3.00 -2.95 18.41
C THR A 158 3.92 -3.81 19.28
N CYS A 159 4.75 -4.62 18.63
CA CYS A 159 5.87 -5.30 19.31
C CYS A 159 7.02 -4.31 19.50
N THR A 160 7.66 -4.31 20.66
CA THR A 160 8.78 -3.40 20.96
C THR A 160 10.11 -3.89 20.38
N ASN A 161 10.22 -5.17 20.03
CA ASN A 161 11.43 -5.73 19.44
C ASN A 161 11.55 -5.31 17.95
N PRO A 162 12.56 -4.54 17.54
CA PRO A 162 12.81 -4.20 16.14
C PRO A 162 13.16 -5.44 15.31
N ASP A 163 13.85 -6.41 15.89
CA ASP A 163 14.29 -7.65 15.26
C ASP A 163 13.26 -8.80 15.31
N CYS A 164 12.01 -8.49 15.59
CA CYS A 164 10.95 -9.49 15.57
C CYS A 164 10.84 -10.16 14.18
N ALA A 165 10.97 -11.49 14.16
CA ALA A 165 10.94 -12.27 12.90
C ALA A 165 9.70 -12.00 12.06
N ALA A 166 8.54 -11.79 12.71
CA ALA A 166 7.31 -11.45 12.00
C ALA A 166 7.35 -10.06 11.36
N LYS A 167 7.94 -9.06 12.01
CA LYS A 167 8.16 -7.74 11.41
C LYS A 167 9.11 -7.83 10.22
N LYS A 168 10.25 -8.50 10.38
CA LYS A 168 11.22 -8.73 9.29
C LYS A 168 10.54 -9.40 8.09
N LEU A 169 9.79 -10.47 8.33
CA LEU A 169 9.07 -11.18 7.27
C LEU A 169 8.12 -10.23 6.50
N LYS A 170 7.32 -9.43 7.19
CA LYS A 170 6.40 -8.50 6.55
C LYS A 170 7.11 -7.35 5.82
N ARG A 171 8.21 -6.83 6.38
CA ARG A 171 9.05 -5.82 5.70
C ARG A 171 9.64 -6.40 4.41
N PHE A 172 10.22 -7.57 4.47
CA PHE A 172 10.83 -8.23 3.31
C PHE A 172 9.78 -8.63 2.26
N ASN A 173 8.61 -9.13 2.71
CA ASN A 173 7.52 -9.42 1.79
C ASN A 173 7.04 -8.16 1.06
N ARG A 174 6.92 -7.01 1.76
CA ARG A 174 6.62 -5.72 1.13
C ARG A 174 7.70 -5.31 0.13
N PHE A 175 8.98 -5.46 0.50
CA PHE A 175 10.13 -5.07 -0.32
C PHE A 175 10.09 -5.71 -1.71
N VAL A 176 9.75 -7.00 -1.81
CA VAL A 176 9.73 -7.74 -3.07
C VAL A 176 8.49 -7.48 -3.94
N GLN A 177 7.45 -6.83 -3.41
CA GLN A 177 6.17 -6.68 -4.11
C GLN A 177 6.24 -5.78 -5.35
N LYS A 178 5.23 -5.95 -6.24
CA LYS A 178 4.98 -5.03 -7.37
C LYS A 178 4.75 -3.60 -6.87
N GLY A 179 5.44 -2.63 -7.45
CA GLY A 179 5.40 -1.22 -7.02
C GLY A 179 6.35 -0.89 -5.85
N CYS A 180 7.13 -1.88 -5.41
CA CYS A 180 8.32 -1.79 -4.59
C CYS A 180 9.52 -2.25 -5.45
N MET A 181 10.38 -3.13 -4.96
CA MET A 181 11.52 -3.62 -5.76
C MET A 181 11.12 -4.65 -6.84
N ASN A 182 9.88 -5.11 -6.86
CA ASN A 182 9.30 -5.97 -7.90
C ASN A 182 10.09 -7.27 -8.18
N ILE A 183 10.62 -7.90 -7.12
CA ILE A 183 11.33 -9.17 -7.22
C ILE A 183 10.31 -10.30 -7.38
N LYS A 184 10.13 -10.76 -8.61
CA LYS A 184 9.14 -11.80 -8.95
C LYS A 184 9.62 -13.19 -8.54
N GLY A 185 8.67 -14.10 -8.33
CA GLY A 185 8.97 -15.51 -8.09
C GLY A 185 9.33 -15.87 -6.66
N ILE A 186 9.17 -14.94 -5.72
CA ILE A 186 9.39 -15.17 -4.30
C ILE A 186 8.09 -14.93 -3.51
N SER A 187 7.65 -15.94 -2.76
CA SER A 187 6.47 -15.89 -1.89
C SER A 187 6.87 -15.51 -0.45
N GLU A 188 5.89 -15.09 0.36
CA GLU A 188 6.12 -14.85 1.79
C GLU A 188 6.65 -16.11 2.50
N GLU A 189 6.16 -17.29 2.12
CA GLU A 189 6.67 -18.57 2.64
C GLU A 189 8.12 -18.80 2.27
N THR A 190 8.51 -18.50 1.05
CA THR A 190 9.90 -18.58 0.59
C THR A 190 10.80 -17.65 1.38
N ILE A 191 10.36 -16.39 1.60
CA ILE A 191 11.10 -15.42 2.41
C ILE A 191 11.26 -15.93 3.84
N ALA A 192 10.21 -16.52 4.43
CA ALA A 192 10.29 -17.12 5.76
C ALA A 192 11.34 -18.25 5.83
N LYS A 193 11.40 -19.12 4.80
CA LYS A 193 12.42 -20.16 4.70
C LYS A 193 13.84 -19.56 4.58
N PHE A 194 14.01 -18.50 3.82
CA PHE A 194 15.31 -17.83 3.66
C PHE A 194 15.75 -17.12 4.94
N ILE A 195 14.83 -16.48 5.66
CA ILE A 195 15.12 -15.89 6.99
C ILE A 195 15.56 -16.98 7.98
N SER A 196 14.81 -18.10 8.06
CA SER A 196 15.10 -19.18 9.01
C SER A 196 16.43 -19.88 8.76
N ARG A 197 16.91 -19.86 7.51
CA ARG A 197 18.21 -20.41 7.12
C ARG A 197 19.35 -19.39 7.18
N GLY A 198 19.04 -18.13 7.49
CA GLY A 198 20.02 -17.06 7.60
C GLY A 198 20.51 -16.50 6.26
N PHE A 199 19.83 -16.82 5.14
CA PHE A 199 20.17 -16.28 3.82
C PHE A 199 19.79 -14.81 3.69
N ILE A 200 18.73 -14.37 4.40
CA ILE A 200 18.24 -12.99 4.39
C ILE A 200 18.12 -12.50 5.83
N LYS A 201 18.92 -11.50 6.18
CA LYS A 201 18.90 -10.80 7.47
C LYS A 201 18.51 -9.33 7.31
N GLU A 202 18.87 -8.72 6.18
CA GLU A 202 18.62 -7.34 5.78
C GLU A 202 18.21 -7.25 4.30
N PHE A 203 17.82 -6.07 3.81
CA PHE A 203 17.38 -5.89 2.41
C PHE A 203 18.49 -6.18 1.40
N ALA A 204 19.75 -5.82 1.72
CA ALA A 204 20.90 -6.06 0.84
C ALA A 204 21.12 -7.55 0.53
N ASP A 205 20.72 -8.44 1.44
CA ASP A 205 20.94 -9.88 1.28
C ASP A 205 20.12 -10.50 0.15
N PHE A 206 19.02 -9.85 -0.28
CA PHE A 206 18.32 -10.29 -1.49
C PHE A 206 19.22 -10.30 -2.72
N TYR A 207 20.18 -9.37 -2.79
CA TYR A 207 21.13 -9.22 -3.90
C TYR A 207 22.33 -10.17 -3.81
N LYS A 208 22.44 -10.91 -2.69
CA LYS A 208 23.48 -11.93 -2.43
C LYS A 208 22.95 -13.36 -2.49
N LEU A 209 21.67 -13.55 -2.86
CA LEU A 209 21.05 -14.89 -2.94
C LEU A 209 21.77 -15.83 -3.93
N ALA A 210 22.47 -15.30 -4.92
CA ALA A 210 23.27 -16.08 -5.85
C ALA A 210 24.38 -16.90 -5.14
N ASP A 211 24.91 -16.40 -4.01
CA ASP A 211 25.97 -17.04 -3.23
C ASP A 211 25.48 -18.33 -2.53
N HIS A 212 24.16 -18.44 -2.33
CA HIS A 212 23.49 -19.58 -1.68
C HIS A 212 22.89 -20.59 -2.66
N LYS A 213 23.37 -20.62 -3.91
CA LYS A 213 22.80 -21.47 -4.98
C LYS A 213 22.61 -22.93 -4.57
N THR A 214 23.65 -23.54 -4.05
CA THR A 214 23.64 -24.98 -3.72
C THR A 214 22.58 -25.31 -2.68
N GLU A 215 22.50 -24.50 -1.63
CA GLU A 215 21.53 -24.66 -0.55
C GLU A 215 20.11 -24.40 -1.01
N ILE A 216 19.89 -23.34 -1.79
CA ILE A 216 18.55 -22.97 -2.27
C ILE A 216 18.01 -24.03 -3.24
N VAL A 217 18.81 -24.49 -4.21
CA VAL A 217 18.39 -25.51 -5.19
C VAL A 217 18.08 -26.85 -4.52
N SER A 218 18.73 -27.15 -3.39
CA SER A 218 18.45 -28.36 -2.62
C SER A 218 17.18 -28.33 -1.78
N MET A 219 16.51 -27.17 -1.68
CA MET A 219 15.27 -27.01 -0.91
C MET A 219 14.07 -27.61 -1.65
N ASP A 220 13.12 -28.20 -0.90
CA ASP A 220 11.85 -28.65 -1.47
C ASP A 220 11.09 -27.51 -2.18
N GLY A 221 10.71 -27.78 -3.43
CA GLY A 221 10.03 -26.82 -4.30
C GLY A 221 10.95 -25.85 -5.03
N PHE A 222 12.28 -25.96 -4.86
CA PHE A 222 13.28 -25.17 -5.56
C PHE A 222 14.09 -26.05 -6.51
N GLY A 223 14.13 -25.67 -7.78
CA GLY A 223 14.99 -26.28 -8.77
C GLY A 223 15.83 -25.25 -9.50
N GLU A 224 16.76 -25.67 -10.33
CA GLU A 224 17.67 -24.80 -11.11
C GLU A 224 16.92 -23.70 -11.88
N THR A 225 15.79 -24.04 -12.52
CA THR A 225 14.99 -23.08 -13.30
C THR A 225 14.39 -21.99 -12.41
N MET A 226 13.82 -22.40 -11.26
CA MET A 226 13.26 -21.43 -10.31
C MET A 226 14.34 -20.52 -9.73
N PHE A 227 15.48 -21.09 -9.36
CA PHE A 227 16.62 -20.33 -8.87
C PHE A 227 17.12 -19.32 -9.91
N SER A 228 17.31 -19.75 -11.16
CA SER A 228 17.75 -18.86 -12.25
C SER A 228 16.78 -17.70 -12.49
N ASN A 229 15.47 -17.98 -12.45
CA ASN A 229 14.44 -16.96 -12.58
C ASN A 229 14.47 -15.97 -11.39
N LEU A 230 14.67 -16.47 -10.17
CA LEU A 230 14.77 -15.63 -8.97
C LEU A 230 15.99 -14.70 -9.07
N VAL A 231 17.18 -15.23 -9.42
CA VAL A 231 18.39 -14.42 -9.58
C VAL A 231 18.19 -13.36 -10.68
N ALA A 232 17.61 -13.72 -11.81
CA ALA A 232 17.32 -12.77 -12.88
C ALA A 232 16.34 -11.66 -12.43
N ALA A 233 15.33 -11.98 -11.61
CA ALA A 233 14.42 -11.01 -11.06
C ALA A 233 15.11 -10.07 -10.05
N VAL A 234 15.99 -10.60 -9.20
CA VAL A 234 16.84 -9.84 -8.28
C VAL A 234 17.74 -8.87 -9.04
N GLU A 235 18.47 -9.35 -10.05
CA GLU A 235 19.35 -8.51 -10.86
C GLU A 235 18.58 -7.39 -11.59
N THR A 236 17.39 -7.71 -12.10
CA THR A 236 16.51 -6.70 -12.71
C THR A 236 16.11 -5.61 -11.71
N SER A 237 15.91 -5.98 -10.44
CA SER A 237 15.49 -5.06 -9.38
C SER A 237 16.61 -4.12 -8.88
N ARG A 238 17.88 -4.37 -9.23
CA ARG A 238 18.98 -3.45 -8.91
C ARG A 238 18.78 -2.08 -9.50
N LYS A 239 18.13 -1.97 -10.66
CA LYS A 239 17.73 -0.69 -11.24
C LYS A 239 16.33 -0.34 -10.75
N THR A 240 16.25 0.67 -9.91
CA THR A 240 15.00 1.11 -9.29
C THR A 240 14.88 2.64 -9.38
N ASP A 241 13.71 3.16 -9.02
CA ASP A 241 13.46 4.60 -8.93
C ASP A 241 13.17 5.02 -7.49
N PHE A 242 13.20 6.34 -7.24
CA PHE A 242 12.90 6.92 -5.92
C PHE A 242 11.58 6.43 -5.34
N VAL A 243 10.50 6.41 -6.14
CA VAL A 243 9.15 6.07 -5.67
C VAL A 243 9.09 4.61 -5.24
N SER A 244 9.64 3.72 -6.06
CA SER A 244 9.67 2.28 -5.81
C SER A 244 10.49 1.96 -4.56
N LEU A 245 11.66 2.58 -4.42
CA LEU A 245 12.52 2.38 -3.25
C LEU A 245 11.87 2.89 -1.96
N ILE A 246 11.39 4.13 -1.92
CA ILE A 246 10.74 4.68 -0.72
C ILE A 246 9.51 3.86 -0.32
N ASN A 247 8.70 3.44 -1.31
CA ASN A 247 7.57 2.56 -1.02
C ASN A 247 8.02 1.18 -0.48
N ALA A 248 9.16 0.66 -0.95
CA ALA A 248 9.70 -0.64 -0.52
C ALA A 248 10.21 -0.63 0.93
N LEU A 249 10.77 0.49 1.39
CA LEU A 249 11.33 0.63 2.74
C LEU A 249 10.27 0.50 3.86
N GLY A 250 8.99 0.67 3.54
CA GLY A 250 7.91 0.47 4.51
C GLY A 250 7.85 1.53 5.61
N ILE A 251 8.27 2.75 5.32
CA ILE A 251 8.15 3.88 6.24
C ILE A 251 6.68 4.05 6.65
N PRO A 252 6.37 4.19 7.96
CA PRO A 252 4.99 4.26 8.41
C PRO A 252 4.20 5.37 7.71
N ASN A 253 3.02 5.03 7.18
CA ASN A 253 2.11 5.91 6.44
C ASN A 253 2.68 6.52 5.14
N ILE A 254 3.89 6.17 4.73
CA ILE A 254 4.48 6.55 3.44
C ILE A 254 4.25 5.40 2.45
N GLY A 255 3.24 5.54 1.63
CA GLY A 255 2.95 4.62 0.53
C GLY A 255 3.37 5.19 -0.83
N LYS A 256 2.98 4.51 -1.92
CA LYS A 256 3.31 4.94 -3.29
C LYS A 256 2.85 6.39 -3.60
N GLY A 257 1.71 6.83 -3.03
CA GLY A 257 1.20 8.19 -3.22
C GLY A 257 2.15 9.24 -2.62
N GLN A 258 2.49 9.09 -1.35
CA GLN A 258 3.40 9.99 -0.64
C GLN A 258 4.82 9.92 -1.21
N ALA A 259 5.28 8.73 -1.60
CA ALA A 259 6.58 8.57 -2.28
C ALA A 259 6.65 9.35 -3.61
N LYS A 260 5.55 9.42 -4.39
CA LYS A 260 5.48 10.28 -5.60
C LYS A 260 5.56 11.77 -5.26
N VAL A 261 4.91 12.21 -4.19
CA VAL A 261 4.97 13.62 -3.72
C VAL A 261 6.41 13.97 -3.32
N LEU A 262 7.05 13.12 -2.53
CA LEU A 262 8.45 13.28 -2.12
C LEU A 262 9.40 13.24 -3.32
N SER A 263 9.24 12.28 -4.23
CA SER A 263 10.05 12.21 -5.45
C SER A 263 9.99 13.50 -6.28
N LYS A 264 8.81 14.11 -6.37
CA LYS A 264 8.64 15.38 -7.08
C LYS A 264 9.35 16.53 -6.35
N ALA A 265 9.22 16.59 -5.02
CA ALA A 265 9.84 17.64 -4.20
C ALA A 265 11.37 17.58 -4.26
N TYR A 266 11.94 16.39 -4.29
CA TYR A 266 13.38 16.15 -4.34
C TYR A 266 13.93 15.88 -5.75
N ALA A 267 13.12 16.05 -6.80
CA ALA A 267 13.52 15.76 -8.19
C ALA A 267 14.13 14.34 -8.37
N GLY A 268 13.69 13.38 -7.55
CA GLY A 268 14.22 12.01 -7.54
C GLY A 268 15.59 11.85 -6.88
N ASP A 269 16.12 12.87 -6.24
CA ASP A 269 17.39 12.79 -5.49
C ASP A 269 17.18 12.15 -4.12
N ILE A 270 17.56 10.88 -4.00
CA ILE A 270 17.43 10.10 -2.78
C ILE A 270 18.40 10.55 -1.69
N GLY A 271 19.59 11.02 -2.07
CA GLY A 271 20.61 11.51 -1.14
C GLY A 271 20.12 12.74 -0.38
N SER A 272 19.68 13.79 -1.10
CA SER A 272 19.10 14.98 -0.49
C SER A 272 17.89 14.66 0.38
N PHE A 273 17.03 13.74 -0.06
CA PHE A 273 15.86 13.31 0.75
C PHE A 273 16.30 12.65 2.07
N PHE A 274 17.24 11.71 2.04
CA PHE A 274 17.70 11.03 3.25
C PHE A 274 18.47 11.98 4.17
N HIS A 275 19.24 12.93 3.61
CA HIS A 275 19.87 13.99 4.37
C HIS A 275 18.84 14.79 5.18
N ASP A 276 17.77 15.27 4.54
CA ASP A 276 16.75 16.08 5.19
C ASP A 276 15.97 15.29 6.24
N VAL A 277 15.70 13.99 5.99
CA VAL A 277 15.08 13.09 6.98
C VAL A 277 16.00 12.93 8.21
N TYR A 278 17.29 12.70 7.99
CA TYR A 278 18.29 12.54 9.04
C TYR A 278 18.50 13.83 9.84
N ALA A 279 18.67 14.95 9.16
CA ALA A 279 18.84 16.27 9.76
C ALA A 279 17.56 16.84 10.40
N ARG A 280 16.44 16.13 10.26
CA ARG A 280 15.10 16.56 10.73
C ARG A 280 14.68 17.91 10.17
N HIS A 281 15.01 18.16 8.90
CA HIS A 281 14.48 19.31 8.21
C HIS A 281 12.96 19.19 8.08
N SER A 282 12.26 20.34 8.08
CA SER A 282 10.81 20.32 7.99
C SER A 282 10.34 20.01 6.58
N PHE A 283 9.34 19.13 6.50
CA PHE A 283 8.61 18.77 5.28
C PHE A 283 7.29 19.56 5.11
N SER A 284 6.99 20.49 6.02
CA SER A 284 5.72 21.24 6.07
C SER A 284 5.43 22.05 4.80
N THR A 285 6.45 22.37 4.01
CA THR A 285 6.31 23.09 2.72
C THR A 285 5.89 22.18 1.56
N ILE A 286 5.90 20.86 1.77
CA ILE A 286 5.53 19.87 0.75
C ILE A 286 4.05 19.56 0.88
N ASP A 287 3.24 20.00 -0.10
CA ASP A 287 1.81 19.73 -0.13
C ASP A 287 1.53 18.22 -0.10
N GLY A 288 0.72 17.78 0.87
CA GLY A 288 0.42 16.36 1.10
C GLY A 288 1.33 15.66 2.12
N ILE A 289 2.30 16.35 2.71
CA ILE A 289 3.10 15.86 3.84
C ILE A 289 2.78 16.73 5.07
N GLY A 290 1.94 16.22 5.97
CA GLY A 290 1.61 16.89 7.23
C GLY A 290 2.43 16.34 8.40
N ASP A 291 2.21 16.93 9.58
CA ASP A 291 2.99 16.68 10.81
C ASP A 291 3.14 15.19 11.17
N VAL A 292 2.08 14.39 10.96
CA VAL A 292 2.13 12.93 11.24
C VAL A 292 3.11 12.21 10.31
N LEU A 293 3.14 12.57 9.03
CA LEU A 293 4.06 11.96 8.06
C LEU A 293 5.48 12.43 8.29
N GLU A 294 5.66 13.71 8.62
CA GLU A 294 6.94 14.31 8.99
C GLU A 294 7.52 13.61 10.22
N SER A 295 6.75 13.44 11.29
CA SER A 295 7.17 12.70 12.49
C SER A 295 7.56 11.26 12.17
N ASN A 296 6.78 10.56 11.33
CA ASN A 296 7.10 9.19 10.93
C ASN A 296 8.42 9.10 10.12
N LEU A 297 8.69 10.09 9.27
CA LEU A 297 9.95 10.17 8.52
C LEU A 297 11.14 10.34 9.47
N TRP A 298 11.05 11.26 10.43
CA TRP A 298 12.12 11.51 11.40
C TRP A 298 12.36 10.31 12.33
N ASP A 299 11.29 9.67 12.81
CA ASP A 299 11.39 8.48 13.66
C ASP A 299 12.07 7.33 12.91
N TRP A 300 11.65 7.11 11.66
CA TRP A 300 12.27 6.13 10.79
C TRP A 300 13.74 6.49 10.47
N GLY A 301 14.02 7.76 10.17
CA GLY A 301 15.36 8.24 9.91
C GLY A 301 16.31 8.02 11.09
N ASN A 302 15.86 8.26 12.32
CA ASN A 302 16.65 7.98 13.53
C ASN A 302 17.01 6.49 13.67
N GLU A 303 16.14 5.59 13.21
CA GLU A 303 16.36 4.14 13.30
C GLU A 303 17.27 3.62 12.18
N TYR A 304 17.14 4.17 10.96
CA TYR A 304 17.72 3.55 9.76
C TYR A 304 18.77 4.39 9.03
N LEU A 305 18.88 5.71 9.27
CA LEU A 305 19.74 6.61 8.49
C LEU A 305 20.97 7.12 9.23
N ARG A 306 21.22 6.73 10.46
CA ARG A 306 22.25 7.33 11.35
C ARG A 306 23.65 7.50 10.76
N TYR A 307 23.99 6.85 9.62
CA TYR A 307 25.35 6.74 9.13
C TYR A 307 25.52 6.89 7.62
N ILE A 308 24.54 7.37 6.89
CA ILE A 308 24.67 7.55 5.42
C ILE A 308 25.70 8.64 5.07
N GLU A 309 26.02 9.56 5.98
CA GLU A 309 26.86 10.74 5.73
C GLU A 309 28.30 10.67 6.26
N ARG A 310 28.75 9.58 6.86
CA ARG A 310 30.13 9.47 7.31
C ARG A 310 31.03 8.84 6.24
N GLU A 311 31.66 9.69 5.41
CA GLU A 311 32.64 9.25 4.41
C GLU A 311 34.01 8.88 5.00
N ASP A 312 34.33 9.24 6.27
CA ASP A 312 35.71 9.24 6.75
C ASP A 312 36.06 8.30 7.91
N ASP A 313 35.12 7.54 8.49
CA ASP A 313 35.43 6.64 9.60
C ASP A 313 35.01 5.18 9.32
N ASP A 314 35.98 4.33 9.02
CA ASP A 314 35.81 2.87 8.83
C ASP A 314 35.39 2.08 10.11
N VAL A 315 35.17 2.76 11.23
CA VAL A 315 34.79 2.13 12.50
C VAL A 315 33.38 2.55 12.88
N PHE A 316 32.43 1.66 12.64
CA PHE A 316 31.04 1.82 13.12
C PHE A 316 30.93 1.34 14.57
N PRO A 317 30.33 2.10 15.51
CA PRO A 317 30.03 1.63 16.85
C PRO A 317 29.09 0.41 16.82
N GLU A 318 29.25 -0.51 17.77
CA GLU A 318 28.34 -1.66 17.91
C GLU A 318 26.88 -1.20 18.10
N GLY A 319 25.94 -1.90 17.44
CA GLY A 319 24.50 -1.66 17.58
C GLY A 319 23.87 -0.70 16.57
N ILE A 320 24.59 -0.31 15.52
CA ILE A 320 24.10 0.58 14.46
C ILE A 320 23.37 -0.19 13.39
N ASN A 321 22.23 0.36 12.95
CA ASN A 321 21.51 -0.18 11.81
C ASN A 321 22.05 0.39 10.50
N LEU A 322 22.84 -0.39 9.78
CA LEU A 322 23.40 -0.07 8.47
C LEU A 322 22.56 -0.58 7.30
N GLU A 323 21.36 -1.11 7.55
CA GLU A 323 20.56 -1.82 6.55
C GLU A 323 20.33 -0.98 5.28
N ILE A 324 20.03 0.31 5.43
CA ILE A 324 19.80 1.19 4.27
C ILE A 324 21.09 1.51 3.54
N TYR A 325 22.19 1.72 4.25
CA TYR A 325 23.50 1.93 3.65
C TYR A 325 23.89 0.72 2.79
N HIS A 326 23.81 -0.50 3.33
CA HIS A 326 24.11 -1.72 2.58
C HIS A 326 23.19 -1.87 1.36
N LEU A 327 21.89 -1.57 1.50
CA LEU A 327 20.95 -1.62 0.38
C LEU A 327 21.35 -0.66 -0.75
N LEU A 328 21.75 0.56 -0.41
CA LEU A 328 22.15 1.57 -1.40
C LEU A 328 23.44 1.20 -2.16
N GLN A 329 24.28 0.33 -1.61
CA GLN A 329 25.44 -0.23 -2.33
C GLN A 329 25.03 -1.27 -3.38
N GLU A 330 23.86 -1.88 -3.24
CA GLU A 330 23.38 -2.95 -4.10
C GLU A 330 22.47 -2.46 -5.23
N VAL A 331 21.91 -1.23 -5.14
CA VAL A 331 20.92 -0.72 -6.08
C VAL A 331 21.39 0.56 -6.80
N GLU A 332 21.04 0.64 -8.08
CA GLU A 332 21.21 1.84 -8.90
C GLU A 332 19.88 2.60 -8.95
N ILE A 333 19.85 3.80 -8.37
CA ILE A 333 18.66 4.64 -8.36
C ILE A 333 18.66 5.49 -9.62
N THR A 334 17.76 5.18 -10.54
CA THR A 334 17.56 5.99 -11.73
C THR A 334 16.95 7.32 -11.30
N LYS A 335 17.70 8.40 -11.44
CA LYS A 335 17.13 9.73 -11.31
C LYS A 335 16.02 9.83 -12.38
N THR A 336 14.80 9.98 -11.96
CA THR A 336 13.78 10.52 -12.84
C THR A 336 14.31 11.90 -13.20
N ASN A 337 14.83 12.04 -14.43
CA ASN A 337 15.32 13.32 -14.90
C ASN A 337 14.18 14.32 -14.69
N GLY A 338 14.30 15.20 -13.72
CA GLY A 338 13.43 16.34 -13.51
C GLY A 338 13.47 17.33 -14.68
N ASN A 339 14.26 17.01 -15.71
CA ASN A 339 14.38 17.65 -17.01
C ASN A 339 14.00 16.73 -18.18
N VAL A 340 13.18 15.71 -17.99
CA VAL A 340 12.32 15.34 -19.13
C VAL A 340 11.44 16.56 -19.29
N ALA A 341 11.70 17.34 -20.34
CA ALA A 341 10.88 18.48 -20.72
C ALA A 341 9.43 18.06 -20.44
N ALA A 342 8.72 18.86 -19.62
CA ALA A 342 7.35 18.51 -19.19
C ALA A 342 6.42 18.67 -20.41
N THR A 343 6.72 17.91 -21.46
CA THR A 343 6.15 17.91 -22.81
C THR A 343 4.65 17.77 -22.77
N LEU A 344 4.16 17.06 -21.76
CA LEU A 344 2.73 16.87 -21.52
C LEU A 344 2.19 17.71 -20.35
N SER A 345 2.98 18.68 -19.84
CA SER A 345 2.57 19.55 -18.74
C SER A 345 1.22 20.22 -19.04
N ARG A 346 0.33 20.20 -18.04
CA ARG A 346 -1.04 20.73 -18.13
C ARG A 346 -1.96 20.02 -19.12
N LYS A 347 -1.54 18.94 -19.80
CA LYS A 347 -2.39 18.12 -20.67
C LYS A 347 -3.02 16.99 -19.86
N THR A 348 -4.33 16.78 -20.03
CA THR A 348 -5.07 15.68 -19.41
C THR A 348 -5.48 14.68 -20.47
N PHE A 349 -5.13 13.42 -20.26
CA PHE A 349 -5.41 12.32 -21.18
C PHE A 349 -6.47 11.39 -20.61
N VAL A 350 -7.29 10.83 -21.48
CA VAL A 350 -8.16 9.70 -21.16
C VAL A 350 -7.81 8.57 -22.09
N ILE A 351 -7.65 7.35 -21.55
CA ILE A 351 -7.27 6.17 -22.31
C ILE A 351 -8.48 5.25 -22.41
N THR A 352 -8.77 4.74 -23.61
CA THR A 352 -9.84 3.77 -23.86
C THR A 352 -9.45 2.82 -24.99
N GLY A 353 -10.15 1.68 -25.10
CA GLY A 353 -9.86 0.68 -26.12
C GLY A 353 -8.66 -0.22 -25.80
N LYS A 354 -8.25 -1.02 -26.79
CA LYS A 354 -7.12 -1.94 -26.73
C LYS A 354 -5.84 -1.21 -27.10
N LEU A 355 -4.77 -1.44 -26.33
CA LEU A 355 -3.45 -0.90 -26.60
C LEU A 355 -2.64 -1.90 -27.46
N ASN A 356 -1.80 -1.38 -28.35
CA ASN A 356 -0.97 -2.16 -29.27
C ASN A 356 0.52 -2.06 -28.94
N HIS A 357 0.99 -0.90 -28.46
CA HIS A 357 2.41 -0.61 -28.22
C HIS A 357 2.81 -0.71 -26.74
N PHE A 358 1.83 -0.69 -25.83
CA PHE A 358 2.06 -0.84 -24.40
C PHE A 358 1.49 -2.15 -23.88
N ALA A 359 2.23 -2.81 -22.99
CA ALA A 359 1.85 -4.11 -22.43
C ALA A 359 0.50 -4.06 -21.67
N ASN A 360 0.19 -2.91 -21.05
CA ASN A 360 -1.06 -2.67 -20.34
C ASN A 360 -1.32 -1.16 -20.21
N ARG A 361 -2.52 -0.81 -19.70
CA ARG A 361 -2.91 0.59 -19.50
C ARG A 361 -2.04 1.29 -18.45
N GLU A 362 -1.59 0.59 -17.42
CA GLU A 362 -0.75 1.15 -16.35
C GLU A 362 0.58 1.66 -16.92
N SER A 363 1.22 0.90 -17.80
CA SER A 363 2.49 1.31 -18.41
C SER A 363 2.37 2.56 -19.28
N LEU A 364 1.22 2.74 -19.97
CA LEU A 364 0.94 3.98 -20.72
C LEU A 364 0.66 5.15 -19.75
N VAL A 365 -0.09 4.91 -18.67
CA VAL A 365 -0.34 5.92 -17.64
C VAL A 365 0.98 6.40 -17.03
N GLU A 366 1.84 5.48 -16.63
CA GLU A 366 3.17 5.81 -16.09
C GLU A 366 4.01 6.64 -17.07
N LYS A 367 3.96 6.32 -18.35
CA LYS A 367 4.68 7.08 -19.39
C LYS A 367 4.15 8.51 -19.54
N ILE A 368 2.83 8.70 -19.57
CA ILE A 368 2.21 10.02 -19.66
C ILE A 368 2.51 10.86 -18.41
N GLU A 369 2.38 10.26 -17.22
CA GLU A 369 2.64 10.93 -15.96
C GLU A 369 4.13 11.29 -15.79
N ALA A 370 5.04 10.43 -16.23
CA ALA A 370 6.47 10.71 -16.26
C ALA A 370 6.84 11.95 -17.09
N LEU A 371 6.04 12.27 -18.11
CA LEU A 371 6.20 13.44 -18.99
C LEU A 371 5.38 14.66 -18.53
N GLY A 372 4.87 14.63 -17.28
CA GLY A 372 4.13 15.74 -16.69
C GLY A 372 2.64 15.81 -17.07
N GLY A 373 2.14 14.86 -17.85
CA GLY A 373 0.72 14.76 -18.20
C GLY A 373 -0.11 14.18 -17.04
N LYS A 374 -1.42 14.42 -17.08
CA LYS A 374 -2.39 13.84 -16.14
C LYS A 374 -3.28 12.84 -16.86
N VAL A 375 -3.55 11.68 -16.24
CA VAL A 375 -4.50 10.70 -16.78
C VAL A 375 -5.77 10.68 -15.95
N SER A 376 -6.92 10.73 -16.65
CA SER A 376 -8.26 10.67 -16.04
C SER A 376 -9.03 9.44 -16.52
N GLY A 377 -9.89 8.90 -15.66
CA GLY A 377 -10.76 7.77 -16.01
C GLY A 377 -11.91 8.12 -16.95
N SER A 378 -12.31 9.40 -17.02
CA SER A 378 -13.48 9.87 -17.78
C SER A 378 -13.16 11.11 -18.61
N VAL A 379 -13.85 11.23 -19.76
CA VAL A 379 -13.76 12.40 -20.66
C VAL A 379 -14.56 13.56 -20.08
N SER A 380 -13.96 14.74 -19.99
CA SER A 380 -14.57 15.98 -19.50
C SER A 380 -14.03 17.19 -20.28
N ALA A 381 -14.60 18.37 -20.10
CA ALA A 381 -14.11 19.61 -20.72
C ALA A 381 -12.64 19.95 -20.37
N LYS A 382 -12.08 19.33 -19.33
CA LYS A 382 -10.67 19.46 -18.94
C LYS A 382 -9.76 18.41 -19.63
N THR A 383 -10.32 17.50 -20.42
CA THR A 383 -9.57 16.49 -21.16
C THR A 383 -8.93 17.10 -22.39
N SER A 384 -7.63 16.97 -22.54
CA SER A 384 -6.90 17.48 -23.71
C SER A 384 -6.92 16.50 -24.88
N TYR A 385 -6.85 15.19 -24.59
CA TYR A 385 -6.83 14.15 -25.61
C TYR A 385 -7.50 12.86 -25.11
N LEU A 386 -8.23 12.20 -25.99
CA LEU A 386 -8.68 10.82 -25.80
C LEU A 386 -7.78 9.89 -26.60
N VAL A 387 -7.06 9.01 -25.94
CA VAL A 387 -6.20 7.99 -26.58
C VAL A 387 -7.03 6.75 -26.85
N ASN A 388 -7.21 6.45 -28.14
CA ASN A 388 -7.93 5.26 -28.62
C ASN A 388 -7.45 4.87 -30.03
N ASN A 389 -6.93 3.65 -30.19
CA ASN A 389 -6.51 3.15 -31.51
C ASN A 389 -7.67 2.97 -32.49
N ASP A 390 -8.89 2.79 -31.97
CA ASP A 390 -10.10 2.83 -32.82
C ASP A 390 -10.77 4.22 -32.69
N VAL A 391 -10.34 5.16 -33.53
CA VAL A 391 -10.87 6.53 -33.57
C VAL A 391 -12.34 6.58 -34.08
N THR A 392 -12.79 5.52 -34.77
CA THR A 392 -14.16 5.38 -35.28
C THR A 392 -15.12 4.78 -34.27
N SER A 393 -14.61 4.26 -33.15
CA SER A 393 -15.36 3.61 -32.08
C SER A 393 -16.61 4.41 -31.67
N THR A 394 -17.71 3.70 -31.46
CA THR A 394 -18.98 4.26 -30.99
C THR A 394 -19.09 4.20 -29.47
N SER A 395 -17.97 3.92 -28.75
CA SER A 395 -17.93 3.86 -27.28
C SER A 395 -18.38 5.18 -26.64
N GLY A 396 -18.92 5.13 -25.43
CA GLY A 396 -19.39 6.32 -24.72
C GLY A 396 -18.30 7.39 -24.57
N LYS A 397 -17.03 6.99 -24.37
CA LYS A 397 -15.90 7.93 -24.29
C LYS A 397 -15.60 8.59 -25.62
N ASN A 398 -15.67 7.86 -26.75
CA ASN A 398 -15.49 8.42 -28.11
C ASN A 398 -16.61 9.40 -28.44
N LYS A 399 -17.87 9.04 -28.17
CA LYS A 399 -19.02 9.94 -28.37
C LYS A 399 -18.83 11.24 -27.58
N LYS A 400 -18.53 11.14 -26.31
CA LYS A 400 -18.34 12.30 -25.44
C LYS A 400 -17.14 13.16 -25.83
N ALA A 401 -16.06 12.56 -26.30
CA ALA A 401 -14.91 13.31 -26.83
C ALA A 401 -15.31 14.12 -28.09
N LYS A 402 -16.07 13.51 -29.03
CA LYS A 402 -16.58 14.19 -30.22
C LYS A 402 -17.54 15.33 -29.83
N GLU A 403 -18.46 15.11 -28.90
CA GLU A 403 -19.39 16.12 -28.39
C GLU A 403 -18.69 17.34 -27.77
N LEU A 404 -17.59 17.09 -27.07
CA LEU A 404 -16.79 18.14 -26.41
C LEU A 404 -15.68 18.71 -27.32
N GLY A 405 -15.58 18.28 -28.58
CA GLY A 405 -14.53 18.71 -29.50
C GLY A 405 -13.12 18.29 -29.07
N ILE A 406 -13.00 17.22 -28.25
CA ILE A 406 -11.72 16.72 -27.75
C ILE A 406 -11.08 15.82 -28.82
N PRO A 407 -9.82 16.08 -29.21
CA PRO A 407 -9.09 15.25 -30.17
C PRO A 407 -9.00 13.80 -29.68
N ILE A 408 -9.35 12.87 -30.59
CA ILE A 408 -9.14 11.43 -30.38
C ILE A 408 -7.88 11.05 -31.15
N ILE A 409 -6.87 10.58 -30.44
CA ILE A 409 -5.56 10.23 -30.99
C ILE A 409 -5.25 8.74 -30.79
N SER A 410 -4.52 8.16 -31.73
CA SER A 410 -3.99 6.81 -31.62
C SER A 410 -2.76 6.75 -30.67
N GLU A 411 -2.34 5.53 -30.28
CA GLU A 411 -1.07 5.36 -29.57
C GLU A 411 0.13 5.84 -30.40
N GLU A 412 0.09 5.66 -31.73
CA GLU A 412 1.17 6.09 -32.62
C GLU A 412 1.28 7.61 -32.68
N GLU A 413 0.14 8.32 -32.79
CA GLU A 413 0.09 9.78 -32.73
C GLU A 413 0.59 10.29 -31.39
N LEU A 414 0.19 9.65 -30.26
CA LEU A 414 0.72 9.99 -28.95
C LEU A 414 2.24 9.78 -28.89
N LEU A 415 2.74 8.64 -29.38
CA LEU A 415 4.18 8.35 -29.43
C LEU A 415 4.94 9.33 -30.31
N SER A 416 4.34 9.81 -31.43
CA SER A 416 4.93 10.84 -32.30
C SER A 416 5.02 12.18 -31.56
N MET A 417 3.97 12.59 -30.85
CA MET A 417 3.99 13.78 -29.98
C MET A 417 5.11 13.71 -28.93
N LEU A 418 5.46 12.50 -28.49
CA LEU A 418 6.55 12.26 -27.53
C LEU A 418 7.94 12.29 -28.17
N LYS A 419 8.05 12.11 -29.49
CA LYS A 419 9.33 12.09 -30.23
C LYS A 419 9.69 13.44 -30.83
N GLU A 420 8.72 14.18 -31.40
CA GLU A 420 8.94 15.44 -32.09
C GLU A 420 9.43 16.58 -31.19
N GLU A 421 9.20 16.51 -29.88
CA GLU A 421 9.71 17.52 -28.93
C GLU A 421 11.09 17.16 -28.31
N ASN A 422 11.72 16.04 -28.73
CA ASN A 422 13.09 15.65 -28.35
C ASN A 422 14.12 15.89 -29.51
N ALA A 423 13.71 16.50 -30.58
CA ALA A 423 14.56 16.93 -31.70
C ALA A 423 14.70 18.45 -31.67
#